data_d16a7879903cafc83aff331ca606ddbd
#
_entry.id   d16a7879903cafc83aff331ca606ddbd
#
_cell.length_a   1.000
_cell.length_b   1.000
_cell.length_c   1.000
_cell.angle_alpha   90.00
_cell.angle_beta   90.00
_cell.angle_gamma   90.00
#
_symmetry.space_group_name_H-M   'P 1'
#
loop_
_entity.id
_entity.type
_entity.pdbx_description
1 polymer ?
#
loop_
_entity_poly.entity_id
_entity_poly.type
_entity_poly.pdbx_seq_one_letter_code
_entity_poly.pdbx_strand_id
1 'polypeptide(L)'
;MASNPQDSGASAGERRELPLICFTLLSPASVGVVCGAVAMGKAMDVWLALVALVLVSVGMAGSILHLARPLMAPTSLRNVASSCLSREIVVVSAYWAAVLAWCACCLLAPGLAVLAWVFCLCTMAMGCALIVAIGNAYLLASQPAWNGREVYVELVGVAASVGGPAAASVVVLEALFRGSTVGSLLIAIAAGVLLSAVGAALGAASRRTRAKRVELMVRAEQGASGFARNPRVLEAQERLQGLVMRYRTVHVLSAVGIVAGVVPPVALAAELVSQALARDAFYRLRVTSRYAVRLHRW
;
A
#
# COMPACT_ATOMS: atom_id res chain seq x y z
N MET A 1 7.50 -39.99 15.01
CA MET A 1 6.95 -39.13 13.96
C MET A 1 7.96 -38.03 13.71
N ALA A 2 8.75 -38.13 12.65
CA ALA A 2 9.72 -37.10 12.29
C ALA A 2 9.01 -35.99 11.53
N SER A 3 9.08 -34.74 12.01
CA SER A 3 8.56 -33.54 11.33
C SER A 3 9.28 -33.36 10.01
N ASN A 4 8.51 -33.22 8.93
CA ASN A 4 9.01 -33.06 7.59
C ASN A 4 9.77 -31.70 7.48
N PRO A 5 11.05 -31.66 7.06
CA PRO A 5 11.82 -30.41 6.95
C PRO A 5 11.24 -29.37 5.99
N GLN A 6 10.30 -29.78 5.13
CA GLN A 6 9.64 -28.87 4.17
C GLN A 6 8.62 -27.92 4.84
N ASP A 7 8.00 -28.30 5.96
CA ASP A 7 7.01 -27.46 6.65
C ASP A 7 7.66 -26.29 7.41
N SER A 8 8.90 -26.46 7.87
CA SER A 8 9.63 -25.38 8.58
C SER A 8 10.11 -24.26 7.65
N GLY A 9 10.40 -24.58 6.39
CA GLY A 9 10.83 -23.62 5.38
C GLY A 9 9.69 -22.70 4.89
N ALA A 10 8.48 -23.24 4.73
CA ALA A 10 7.30 -22.47 4.30
C ALA A 10 6.88 -21.45 5.37
N SER A 11 6.86 -21.84 6.64
CA SER A 11 6.49 -20.95 7.75
C SER A 11 7.49 -19.81 7.98
N ALA A 12 8.77 -20.03 7.74
CA ALA A 12 9.82 -19.01 7.87
C ALA A 12 9.78 -18.00 6.71
N GLY A 13 9.42 -18.44 5.48
CA GLY A 13 9.22 -17.56 4.32
C GLY A 13 8.01 -16.65 4.50
N GLU A 14 6.89 -17.18 4.99
CA GLU A 14 5.66 -16.42 5.24
C GLU A 14 5.84 -15.32 6.30
N ARG A 15 6.57 -15.60 7.37
CA ARG A 15 6.85 -14.62 8.44
C ARG A 15 7.71 -13.45 7.96
N ARG A 16 8.55 -13.63 6.94
CA ARG A 16 9.43 -12.58 6.42
C ARG A 16 8.68 -11.55 5.55
N GLU A 17 7.52 -11.88 5.03
CA GLU A 17 6.75 -10.99 4.14
C GLU A 17 5.79 -10.07 4.89
N LEU A 18 5.33 -10.46 6.09
CA LEU A 18 4.41 -9.64 6.89
C LEU A 18 4.91 -8.22 7.18
N PRO A 19 6.17 -7.99 7.60
CA PRO A 19 6.65 -6.63 7.84
C PRO A 19 6.62 -5.76 6.58
N LEU A 20 6.89 -6.35 5.42
CA LEU A 20 6.88 -5.67 4.14
C LEU A 20 5.44 -5.35 3.68
N ILE A 21 4.50 -6.28 3.93
CA ILE A 21 3.07 -6.06 3.72
C ILE A 21 2.59 -4.89 4.59
N CYS A 22 2.94 -4.88 5.89
CA CYS A 22 2.60 -3.78 6.79
C CYS A 22 3.12 -2.43 6.27
N PHE A 23 4.37 -2.36 5.85
CA PHE A 23 4.95 -1.13 5.33
C PHE A 23 4.22 -0.62 4.08
N THR A 24 4.03 -1.48 3.08
CA THR A 24 3.41 -1.10 1.79
C THR A 24 1.89 -0.97 1.84
N LEU A 25 1.28 -1.31 2.96
CA LEU A 25 -0.13 -1.08 3.24
C LEU A 25 -0.33 0.19 4.07
N LEU A 26 0.36 0.29 5.22
CA LEU A 26 0.08 1.34 6.20
C LEU A 26 0.70 2.69 5.81
N SER A 27 1.88 2.70 5.17
CA SER A 27 2.49 3.97 4.74
C SER A 27 1.66 4.67 3.65
N PRO A 28 1.20 4.01 2.56
CA PRO A 28 0.25 4.63 1.64
C PRO A 28 -1.10 4.95 2.28
N ALA A 29 -1.61 4.13 3.20
CA ALA A 29 -2.85 4.43 3.93
C ALA A 29 -2.74 5.73 4.74
N SER A 30 -1.58 5.98 5.38
CA SER A 30 -1.28 7.27 6.02
C SER A 30 -1.40 8.44 5.05
N VAL A 31 -0.84 8.31 3.84
CA VAL A 31 -0.99 9.33 2.78
C VAL A 31 -2.46 9.56 2.44
N GLY A 32 -3.24 8.49 2.35
CA GLY A 32 -4.68 8.57 2.11
C GLY A 32 -5.45 9.28 3.21
N VAL A 33 -5.06 9.14 4.48
CA VAL A 33 -5.64 9.90 5.60
C VAL A 33 -5.35 11.39 5.45
N VAL A 34 -4.12 11.77 5.08
CA VAL A 34 -3.76 13.17 4.81
C VAL A 34 -4.58 13.74 3.65
N CYS A 35 -4.71 13.00 2.55
CA CYS A 35 -5.56 13.39 1.42
C CYS A 35 -7.03 13.52 1.83
N GLY A 36 -7.54 12.63 2.67
CA GLY A 36 -8.88 12.69 3.25
C GLY A 36 -9.08 13.92 4.12
N ALA A 37 -8.10 14.29 4.94
CA ALA A 37 -8.13 15.51 5.74
C ALA A 37 -8.28 16.77 4.87
N VAL A 38 -7.51 16.84 3.76
CA VAL A 38 -7.61 17.93 2.79
C VAL A 38 -8.98 17.92 2.10
N ALA A 39 -9.44 16.77 1.61
CA ALA A 39 -10.71 16.63 0.89
C ALA A 39 -11.94 17.01 1.75
N MET A 40 -11.88 16.71 3.05
CA MET A 40 -12.95 17.04 4.00
C MET A 40 -12.82 18.42 4.65
N GLY A 41 -11.80 19.21 4.30
CA GLY A 41 -11.56 20.52 4.91
C GLY A 41 -11.11 20.45 6.38
N LYS A 42 -10.48 19.35 6.81
CA LYS A 42 -10.16 19.01 8.19
C LYS A 42 -8.64 19.08 8.50
N ALA A 43 -7.91 20.00 7.86
CA ALA A 43 -6.46 20.12 8.06
C ALA A 43 -6.05 20.50 9.51
N MET A 44 -6.97 21.01 10.32
CA MET A 44 -6.75 21.32 11.73
C MET A 44 -7.10 20.16 12.69
N ASP A 45 -7.56 19.05 12.16
CA ASP A 45 -8.01 17.93 12.95
C ASP A 45 -6.83 17.11 13.47
N VAL A 46 -6.59 17.20 14.76
CA VAL A 46 -5.48 16.51 15.43
C VAL A 46 -5.63 14.99 15.38
N TRP A 47 -6.85 14.46 15.38
CA TRP A 47 -7.06 13.01 15.35
C TRP A 47 -6.70 12.42 13.98
N LEU A 48 -6.98 13.16 12.91
CA LEU A 48 -6.53 12.76 11.58
C LEU A 48 -4.99 12.77 11.49
N ALA A 49 -4.34 13.81 12.05
CA ALA A 49 -2.88 13.89 12.09
C ALA A 49 -2.27 12.75 12.93
N LEU A 50 -2.87 12.43 14.09
CA LEU A 50 -2.43 11.32 14.93
C LEU A 50 -2.60 9.95 14.24
N VAL A 51 -3.74 9.70 13.60
CA VAL A 51 -3.95 8.45 12.85
C VAL A 51 -2.95 8.33 11.70
N ALA A 52 -2.71 9.40 10.94
CA ALA A 52 -1.68 9.40 9.90
C ALA A 52 -0.29 9.10 10.47
N LEU A 53 0.07 9.69 11.63
CA LEU A 53 1.34 9.47 12.31
C LEU A 53 1.48 8.02 12.79
N VAL A 54 0.45 7.46 13.40
CA VAL A 54 0.46 6.05 13.85
C VAL A 54 0.64 5.10 12.66
N LEU A 55 -0.13 5.30 11.59
CA LEU A 55 -0.05 4.43 10.41
C LEU A 55 1.35 4.43 9.78
N VAL A 56 1.95 5.60 9.55
CA VAL A 56 3.30 5.66 8.99
C VAL A 56 4.35 5.13 9.95
N SER A 57 4.21 5.36 11.27
CA SER A 57 5.15 4.86 12.29
C SER A 57 5.14 3.34 12.36
N VAL A 58 3.95 2.72 12.35
CA VAL A 58 3.82 1.25 12.32
C VAL A 58 4.35 0.68 11.00
N GLY A 59 4.07 1.33 9.88
CA GLY A 59 4.63 0.97 8.58
C GLY A 59 6.16 1.01 8.59
N MET A 60 6.78 2.09 9.08
CA MET A 60 8.23 2.21 9.20
C MET A 60 8.83 1.15 10.13
N ALA A 61 8.21 0.87 11.28
CA ALA A 61 8.64 -0.20 12.17
C ALA A 61 8.65 -1.56 11.43
N GLY A 62 7.61 -1.85 10.65
CA GLY A 62 7.57 -3.03 9.77
C GLY A 62 8.75 -3.05 8.79
N SER A 63 9.05 -1.94 8.11
CA SER A 63 10.18 -1.85 7.19
C SER A 63 11.52 -2.12 7.88
N ILE A 64 11.74 -1.55 9.07
CA ILE A 64 12.97 -1.75 9.83
C ILE A 64 13.14 -3.23 10.27
N LEU A 65 12.06 -3.86 10.72
CA LEU A 65 12.06 -5.28 11.13
C LEU A 65 12.35 -6.25 9.98
N HIS A 66 12.09 -5.82 8.73
CA HIS A 66 12.40 -6.61 7.54
C HIS A 66 13.90 -6.57 7.18
N LEU A 67 14.65 -5.57 7.62
CA LEU A 67 16.06 -5.44 7.33
C LEU A 67 16.87 -6.52 8.06
N ALA A 68 17.74 -7.22 7.34
CA ALA A 68 18.63 -8.22 7.92
C ALA A 68 19.57 -7.62 9.00
N ARG A 69 19.84 -6.31 8.93
CA ARG A 69 20.67 -5.55 9.87
C ARG A 69 20.04 -4.17 10.15
N PRO A 70 19.00 -4.11 11.00
CA PRO A 70 18.25 -2.85 11.23
C PRO A 70 19.12 -1.71 11.78
N LEU A 71 20.14 -2.01 12.59
CA LEU A 71 21.07 -1.00 13.16
C LEU A 71 21.96 -0.37 12.08
N MET A 72 22.06 -0.95 10.91
CA MET A 72 22.83 -0.39 9.78
C MET A 72 21.98 0.48 8.85
N ALA A 73 20.68 0.64 9.11
CA ALA A 73 19.81 1.50 8.32
C ALA A 73 20.35 2.94 8.13
N PRO A 74 20.94 3.60 9.16
CA PRO A 74 21.53 4.93 8.99
C PRO A 74 22.72 4.96 8.01
N THR A 75 23.47 3.85 7.89
CA THR A 75 24.62 3.80 6.96
C THR A 75 24.17 3.74 5.50
N SER A 76 22.94 3.29 5.23
CA SER A 76 22.38 3.28 3.87
C SER A 76 22.19 4.70 3.31
N LEU A 77 22.11 5.73 4.16
CA LEU A 77 22.04 7.14 3.75
C LEU A 77 23.24 7.58 2.91
N ARG A 78 24.40 6.91 3.06
CA ARG A 78 25.59 7.19 2.24
C ARG A 78 25.42 6.83 0.77
N ASN A 79 24.46 5.96 0.45
CA ASN A 79 24.23 5.41 -0.90
C ASN A 79 22.95 5.95 -1.57
N VAL A 80 22.43 7.10 -1.13
CA VAL A 80 21.17 7.68 -1.65
C VAL A 80 21.24 7.95 -3.15
N ALA A 81 22.40 8.31 -3.69
CA ALA A 81 22.57 8.57 -5.12
C ALA A 81 22.36 7.30 -5.99
N SER A 82 22.76 6.13 -5.50
CA SER A 82 22.82 4.88 -6.26
C SER A 82 21.75 3.84 -5.88
N SER A 83 21.19 3.90 -4.66
CA SER A 83 20.28 2.90 -4.13
C SER A 83 18.83 3.39 -4.02
N CYS A 84 17.90 2.70 -4.67
CA CYS A 84 16.46 2.97 -4.54
C CYS A 84 15.97 2.78 -3.10
N LEU A 85 16.46 1.77 -2.38
CA LEU A 85 16.12 1.51 -0.99
C LEU A 85 16.57 2.67 -0.07
N SER A 86 17.78 3.22 -0.31
CA SER A 86 18.27 4.37 0.46
C SER A 86 17.41 5.62 0.25
N ARG A 87 16.96 5.84 -0.99
CA ARG A 87 16.02 6.94 -1.30
C ARG A 87 14.68 6.74 -0.62
N GLU A 88 14.15 5.51 -0.59
CA GLU A 88 12.91 5.17 0.10
C GLU A 88 13.01 5.48 1.60
N ILE A 89 14.12 5.11 2.26
CA ILE A 89 14.36 5.40 3.68
C ILE A 89 14.38 6.93 3.94
N VAL A 90 15.05 7.70 3.09
CA VAL A 90 15.07 9.17 3.22
C VAL A 90 13.68 9.76 3.08
N VAL A 91 12.94 9.36 2.03
CA VAL A 91 11.63 9.93 1.74
C VAL A 91 10.60 9.54 2.80
N VAL A 92 10.60 8.28 3.29
CA VAL A 92 9.67 7.89 4.36
C VAL A 92 9.98 8.62 5.67
N SER A 93 11.27 8.83 5.99
CA SER A 93 11.67 9.59 7.18
C SER A 93 11.27 11.07 7.08
N ALA A 94 11.42 11.67 5.90
CA ALA A 94 10.98 13.05 5.65
C ALA A 94 9.45 13.18 5.70
N TYR A 95 8.73 12.22 5.15
CA TYR A 95 7.27 12.16 5.25
C TYR A 95 6.82 12.02 6.71
N TRP A 96 7.44 11.12 7.47
CA TRP A 96 7.15 10.95 8.89
C TRP A 96 7.36 12.24 9.67
N ALA A 97 8.48 12.96 9.44
CA ALA A 97 8.77 14.25 10.05
C ALA A 97 7.72 15.31 9.66
N ALA A 98 7.26 15.33 8.42
CA ALA A 98 6.21 16.24 7.96
C ALA A 98 4.86 15.95 8.67
N VAL A 99 4.46 14.67 8.81
CA VAL A 99 3.26 14.27 9.57
C VAL A 99 3.39 14.67 11.04
N LEU A 100 4.57 14.46 11.64
CA LEU A 100 4.84 14.84 13.02
C LEU A 100 4.73 16.37 13.20
N ALA A 101 5.28 17.15 12.27
CA ALA A 101 5.19 18.62 12.31
C ALA A 101 3.74 19.09 12.15
N TRP A 102 2.97 18.47 11.26
CA TRP A 102 1.54 18.74 11.12
C TRP A 102 0.77 18.42 12.41
N CYS A 103 1.01 17.26 13.01
CA CYS A 103 0.41 16.86 14.28
C CYS A 103 0.78 17.83 15.42
N ALA A 104 2.06 18.19 15.53
CA ALA A 104 2.54 19.15 16.51
C ALA A 104 1.89 20.54 16.33
N CYS A 105 1.73 20.99 15.09
CA CYS A 105 1.03 22.26 14.79
C CYS A 105 -0.42 22.21 15.28
N CYS A 106 -1.16 21.14 14.99
CA CYS A 106 -2.55 20.97 15.45
C CYS A 106 -2.66 20.94 16.99
N LEU A 107 -1.68 20.35 17.68
CA LEU A 107 -1.68 20.25 19.15
C LEU A 107 -1.26 21.54 19.84
N LEU A 108 -0.18 22.16 19.37
CA LEU A 108 0.50 23.25 20.08
C LEU A 108 0.04 24.63 19.63
N ALA A 109 -0.54 24.73 18.43
CA ALA A 109 -0.95 25.99 17.85
C ALA A 109 -2.38 25.92 17.24
N PRO A 110 -3.41 25.53 18.03
CA PRO A 110 -4.76 25.29 17.50
C PRO A 110 -5.43 26.54 16.90
N GLY A 111 -4.92 27.75 17.22
CA GLY A 111 -5.40 29.01 16.64
C GLY A 111 -4.80 29.38 15.26
N LEU A 112 -3.77 28.66 14.80
CA LEU A 112 -3.04 28.98 13.56
C LEU A 112 -3.54 28.12 12.38
N ALA A 113 -4.80 28.33 11.97
CA ALA A 113 -5.42 27.55 10.90
C ALA A 113 -4.58 27.52 9.59
N VAL A 114 -4.06 28.68 9.17
CA VAL A 114 -3.24 28.80 7.96
C VAL A 114 -2.00 27.92 8.04
N LEU A 115 -1.35 27.89 9.21
CA LEU A 115 -0.14 27.10 9.41
C LEU A 115 -0.44 25.59 9.36
N ALA A 116 -1.55 25.16 9.98
CA ALA A 116 -2.00 23.77 9.92
C ALA A 116 -2.30 23.34 8.47
N TRP A 117 -2.94 24.20 7.67
CA TRP A 117 -3.17 23.95 6.24
C TRP A 117 -1.84 23.82 5.47
N VAL A 118 -0.88 24.73 5.71
CA VAL A 118 0.42 24.68 5.05
C VAL A 118 1.13 23.36 5.37
N PHE A 119 1.20 22.96 6.65
CA PHE A 119 1.82 21.68 7.03
C PHE A 119 1.07 20.49 6.44
N CYS A 120 -0.27 20.49 6.44
CA CYS A 120 -1.06 19.41 5.84
C CYS A 120 -0.78 19.26 4.35
N LEU A 121 -0.76 20.36 3.58
CA LEU A 121 -0.46 20.35 2.14
C LEU A 121 1.00 19.95 1.84
N CYS A 122 1.96 20.40 2.63
CA CYS A 122 3.34 19.96 2.53
C CYS A 122 3.47 18.43 2.81
N THR A 123 2.75 17.95 3.82
CA THR A 123 2.70 16.52 4.15
C THR A 123 2.07 15.73 3.01
N MET A 124 1.01 16.22 2.38
CA MET A 124 0.40 15.59 1.21
C MET A 124 1.38 15.50 0.04
N ALA A 125 2.12 16.59 -0.26
CA ALA A 125 3.14 16.58 -1.30
C ALA A 125 4.27 15.57 -1.01
N MET A 126 4.75 15.51 0.23
CA MET A 126 5.72 14.50 0.66
C MET A 126 5.17 13.08 0.59
N GLY A 127 3.87 12.89 0.86
CA GLY A 127 3.17 11.62 0.69
C GLY A 127 3.14 11.16 -0.77
N CYS A 128 2.93 12.05 -1.72
CA CYS A 128 3.05 11.73 -3.15
C CYS A 128 4.48 11.28 -3.50
N ALA A 129 5.50 11.96 -2.97
CA ALA A 129 6.90 11.56 -3.15
C ALA A 129 7.18 10.19 -2.53
N LEU A 130 6.57 9.87 -1.38
CA LEU A 130 6.68 8.56 -0.73
C LEU A 130 6.10 7.44 -1.61
N ILE A 131 4.91 7.63 -2.19
CA ILE A 131 4.31 6.65 -3.11
C ILE A 131 5.24 6.38 -4.29
N VAL A 132 5.85 7.42 -4.86
CA VAL A 132 6.83 7.28 -5.94
C VAL A 132 8.08 6.54 -5.48
N ALA A 133 8.61 6.86 -4.29
CA ALA A 133 9.81 6.21 -3.76
C ALA A 133 9.59 4.71 -3.51
N ILE A 134 8.46 4.35 -2.88
CA ILE A 134 8.07 2.95 -2.67
C ILE A 134 7.91 2.24 -4.03
N GLY A 135 7.19 2.85 -4.98
CA GLY A 135 7.00 2.28 -6.32
C GLY A 135 8.33 1.99 -7.04
N ASN A 136 9.28 2.92 -6.97
CA ASN A 136 10.62 2.76 -7.56
C ASN A 136 11.40 1.57 -6.98
N ALA A 137 11.23 1.27 -5.67
CA ALA A 137 11.89 0.15 -5.03
C ALA A 137 11.43 -1.22 -5.57
N TYR A 138 10.22 -1.28 -6.16
CA TYR A 138 9.66 -2.50 -6.78
C TYR A 138 9.94 -2.64 -8.27
N LEU A 139 10.51 -1.63 -8.94
CA LEU A 139 10.89 -1.71 -10.34
C LEU A 139 12.21 -2.48 -10.50
N LEU A 140 12.20 -3.77 -10.18
CA LEU A 140 13.38 -4.64 -10.20
C LEU A 140 13.42 -5.47 -11.48
N ALA A 141 14.47 -5.33 -12.28
CA ALA A 141 14.69 -6.15 -13.48
C ALA A 141 14.77 -7.66 -13.17
N SER A 142 15.22 -8.02 -11.95
CA SER A 142 15.29 -9.39 -11.47
C SER A 142 13.94 -10.03 -11.14
N GLN A 143 12.89 -9.21 -10.96
CA GLN A 143 11.54 -9.65 -10.63
C GLN A 143 10.53 -9.06 -11.64
N PRO A 144 10.44 -9.62 -12.85
CA PRO A 144 9.62 -9.06 -13.92
C PRO A 144 8.13 -8.94 -13.59
N ALA A 145 7.62 -9.82 -12.73
CA ALA A 145 6.24 -9.76 -12.26
C ALA A 145 5.93 -8.52 -11.40
N TRP A 146 6.95 -7.93 -10.77
CA TRP A 146 6.85 -6.72 -9.96
C TRP A 146 7.20 -5.46 -10.75
N ASN A 147 8.04 -5.62 -11.80
CA ASN A 147 8.60 -4.52 -12.57
C ASN A 147 7.58 -3.94 -13.55
N GLY A 148 6.65 -3.15 -13.04
CA GLY A 148 5.65 -2.48 -13.85
C GLY A 148 5.05 -1.26 -13.20
N ARG A 149 4.75 -0.25 -14.04
CA ARG A 149 4.18 1.02 -13.60
C ARG A 149 2.85 0.91 -12.86
N GLU A 150 2.14 -0.21 -13.01
CA GLU A 150 0.92 -0.48 -12.25
C GLU A 150 1.15 -0.59 -10.74
N VAL A 151 2.39 -0.73 -10.26
CA VAL A 151 2.72 -0.66 -8.83
C VAL A 151 2.35 0.71 -8.24
N TYR A 152 2.61 1.80 -8.96
CA TYR A 152 2.21 3.14 -8.50
C TYR A 152 0.70 3.28 -8.40
N VAL A 153 -0.02 2.81 -9.42
CA VAL A 153 -1.49 2.83 -9.42
C VAL A 153 -2.06 2.02 -8.26
N GLU A 154 -1.44 0.89 -7.94
CA GLU A 154 -1.83 0.06 -6.80
C GLU A 154 -1.58 0.74 -5.46
N LEU A 155 -0.43 1.42 -5.29
CA LEU A 155 -0.12 2.16 -4.06
C LEU A 155 -1.09 3.35 -3.85
N VAL A 156 -1.41 4.09 -4.92
CA VAL A 156 -2.46 5.12 -4.88
C VAL A 156 -3.82 4.50 -4.55
N GLY A 157 -4.11 3.32 -5.12
CA GLY A 157 -5.31 2.55 -4.80
C GLY A 157 -5.41 2.20 -3.31
N VAL A 158 -4.31 1.75 -2.70
CA VAL A 158 -4.23 1.48 -1.25
C VAL A 158 -4.44 2.76 -0.44
N ALA A 159 -3.77 3.86 -0.81
CA ALA A 159 -3.93 5.14 -0.14
C ALA A 159 -5.40 5.58 -0.12
N ALA A 160 -6.08 5.48 -1.25
CA ALA A 160 -7.48 5.88 -1.36
C ALA A 160 -8.42 4.91 -0.64
N SER A 161 -8.31 3.57 -0.90
CA SER A 161 -9.27 2.59 -0.39
C SER A 161 -9.15 2.30 1.10
N VAL A 162 -7.99 2.48 1.69
CA VAL A 162 -7.77 2.29 3.14
C VAL A 162 -7.75 3.63 3.87
N GLY A 163 -6.99 4.61 3.35
CA GLY A 163 -6.85 5.92 3.99
C GLY A 163 -8.12 6.75 3.98
N GLY A 164 -8.92 6.68 2.91
CA GLY A 164 -10.22 7.37 2.83
C GLY A 164 -11.21 6.94 3.90
N PRO A 165 -11.57 5.65 4.00
CA PRO A 165 -12.41 5.14 5.09
C PRO A 165 -11.81 5.35 6.48
N ALA A 166 -10.48 5.30 6.64
CA ALA A 166 -9.83 5.61 7.90
C ALA A 166 -10.08 7.06 8.32
N ALA A 167 -9.89 8.01 7.40
CA ALA A 167 -10.16 9.43 7.66
C ALA A 167 -11.65 9.68 7.94
N ALA A 168 -12.54 9.08 7.16
CA ALA A 168 -13.98 9.17 7.39
C ALA A 168 -14.38 8.60 8.75
N SER A 169 -13.78 7.48 9.17
CA SER A 169 -14.02 6.86 10.48
C SER A 169 -13.68 7.81 11.64
N VAL A 170 -12.54 8.52 11.54
CA VAL A 170 -12.14 9.51 12.55
C VAL A 170 -13.19 10.60 12.67
N VAL A 171 -13.60 11.20 11.55
CA VAL A 171 -14.59 12.30 11.56
C VAL A 171 -15.95 11.83 12.05
N VAL A 172 -16.39 10.62 11.68
CA VAL A 172 -17.65 10.05 12.14
C VAL A 172 -17.62 9.77 13.65
N LEU A 173 -16.54 9.18 14.16
CA LEU A 173 -16.38 8.95 15.59
C LEU A 173 -16.35 10.26 16.38
N GLU A 174 -15.61 11.25 15.87
CA GLU A 174 -15.60 12.58 16.49
C GLU A 174 -17.00 13.21 16.54
N ALA A 175 -17.77 13.08 15.45
CA ALA A 175 -19.13 13.55 15.37
C ALA A 175 -20.04 12.90 16.40
N LEU A 176 -19.87 11.60 16.65
CA LEU A 176 -20.65 10.86 17.65
C LEU A 176 -20.32 11.27 19.08
N PHE A 177 -19.05 11.59 19.39
CA PHE A 177 -18.62 11.94 20.75
C PHE A 177 -18.76 13.41 21.09
N ARG A 178 -18.61 14.31 20.13
CA ARG A 178 -18.57 15.79 20.37
C ARG A 178 -19.79 16.52 19.85
N GLY A 179 -20.66 15.86 19.10
CA GLY A 179 -21.75 16.47 18.36
C GLY A 179 -21.21 17.25 17.15
N SER A 180 -21.62 16.92 15.98
CA SER A 180 -21.28 17.63 14.74
C SER A 180 -22.55 17.92 13.96
N THR A 181 -22.45 18.85 13.01
CA THR A 181 -23.54 19.10 12.06
C THR A 181 -23.74 17.87 11.17
N VAL A 182 -25.00 17.58 10.82
CA VAL A 182 -25.35 16.50 9.88
C VAL A 182 -24.59 16.64 8.56
N GLY A 183 -24.35 17.89 8.12
CA GLY A 183 -23.60 18.16 6.90
C GLY A 183 -22.16 17.66 6.94
N SER A 184 -21.41 17.84 8.05
CA SER A 184 -20.04 17.36 8.17
C SER A 184 -19.96 15.84 8.17
N LEU A 185 -20.96 15.18 8.78
CA LEU A 185 -21.08 13.73 8.78
C LEU A 185 -21.32 13.17 7.37
N LEU A 186 -22.26 13.78 6.63
CA LEU A 186 -22.54 13.38 5.24
C LEU A 186 -21.32 13.55 4.33
N ILE A 187 -20.59 14.66 4.47
CA ILE A 187 -19.35 14.92 3.72
C ILE A 187 -18.31 13.84 4.03
N ALA A 188 -18.12 13.49 5.29
CA ALA A 188 -17.15 12.48 5.68
C ALA A 188 -17.49 11.10 5.11
N ILE A 189 -18.76 10.67 5.22
CA ILE A 189 -19.24 9.40 4.66
C ILE A 189 -19.08 9.41 3.13
N ALA A 190 -19.53 10.46 2.46
CA ALA A 190 -19.45 10.58 1.00
C ALA A 190 -17.98 10.55 0.51
N ALA A 191 -17.09 11.28 1.18
CA ALA A 191 -15.66 11.27 0.86
C ALA A 191 -15.04 9.88 1.09
N GLY A 192 -15.37 9.21 2.19
CA GLY A 192 -14.91 7.87 2.49
C GLY A 192 -15.34 6.85 1.43
N VAL A 193 -16.64 6.85 1.06
CA VAL A 193 -17.19 5.98 0.01
C VAL A 193 -16.54 6.25 -1.34
N LEU A 194 -16.41 7.51 -1.73
CA LEU A 194 -15.81 7.90 -3.01
C LEU A 194 -14.36 7.46 -3.10
N LEU A 195 -13.56 7.72 -2.07
CA LEU A 195 -12.15 7.35 -2.03
C LEU A 195 -11.99 5.82 -2.02
N SER A 196 -12.83 5.10 -1.28
CA SER A 196 -12.86 3.63 -1.31
C SER A 196 -13.16 3.11 -2.71
N ALA A 197 -14.17 3.64 -3.37
CA ALA A 197 -14.55 3.24 -4.73
C ALA A 197 -13.44 3.52 -5.76
N VAL A 198 -12.84 4.72 -5.71
CA VAL A 198 -11.71 5.10 -6.57
C VAL A 198 -10.53 4.18 -6.30
N GLY A 199 -10.18 3.95 -5.03
CA GLY A 199 -9.08 3.07 -4.66
C GLY A 199 -9.28 1.62 -5.11
N ALA A 200 -10.49 1.09 -4.94
CA ALA A 200 -10.85 -0.25 -5.42
C ALA A 200 -10.75 -0.36 -6.95
N ALA A 201 -11.20 0.66 -7.69
CA ALA A 201 -11.12 0.71 -9.14
C ALA A 201 -9.67 0.75 -9.64
N LEU A 202 -8.82 1.61 -9.04
CA LEU A 202 -7.39 1.70 -9.34
C LEU A 202 -6.67 0.36 -9.03
N GLY A 203 -6.93 -0.22 -7.87
CA GLY A 203 -6.39 -1.51 -7.49
C GLY A 203 -6.84 -2.63 -8.45
N ALA A 204 -8.10 -2.64 -8.87
CA ALA A 204 -8.61 -3.60 -9.85
C ALA A 204 -7.91 -3.45 -11.21
N ALA A 205 -7.74 -2.23 -11.70
CA ALA A 205 -7.03 -1.95 -12.96
C ALA A 205 -5.57 -2.41 -12.90
N SER A 206 -4.87 -2.10 -11.81
CA SER A 206 -3.49 -2.53 -11.57
C SER A 206 -3.36 -4.06 -11.57
N ARG A 207 -4.21 -4.75 -10.82
CA ARG A 207 -4.21 -6.22 -10.71
C ARG A 207 -4.50 -6.89 -12.05
N ARG A 208 -5.46 -6.35 -12.85
CA ARG A 208 -5.75 -6.84 -14.21
C ARG A 208 -4.53 -6.70 -15.13
N THR A 209 -3.87 -5.55 -15.09
CA THR A 209 -2.66 -5.29 -15.90
C THR A 209 -1.54 -6.24 -15.54
N ARG A 210 -1.31 -6.45 -14.24
CA ARG A 210 -0.31 -7.42 -13.75
C ARG A 210 -0.63 -8.84 -14.15
N ALA A 211 -1.88 -9.29 -13.99
CA ALA A 211 -2.30 -10.63 -14.38
C ALA A 211 -2.07 -10.89 -15.88
N LYS A 212 -2.45 -9.94 -16.75
CA LYS A 212 -2.17 -10.01 -18.20
C LYS A 212 -0.68 -10.10 -18.50
N ARG A 213 0.15 -9.31 -17.82
CA ARG A 213 1.61 -9.37 -17.99
C ARG A 213 2.18 -10.73 -17.63
N VAL A 214 1.80 -11.26 -16.46
CA VAL A 214 2.24 -12.60 -16.02
C VAL A 214 1.77 -13.68 -16.99
N GLU A 215 0.54 -13.58 -17.48
CA GLU A 215 0.01 -14.50 -18.51
C GLU A 215 0.85 -14.45 -19.80
N LEU A 216 1.21 -13.26 -20.28
CA LEU A 216 2.08 -13.12 -21.46
C LEU A 216 3.47 -13.72 -21.22
N MET A 217 4.04 -13.56 -20.02
CA MET A 217 5.32 -14.19 -19.66
C MET A 217 5.22 -15.73 -19.68
N VAL A 218 4.14 -16.29 -19.13
CA VAL A 218 3.89 -17.73 -19.15
C VAL A 218 3.74 -18.25 -20.57
N ARG A 219 2.98 -17.56 -21.42
CA ARG A 219 2.83 -17.91 -22.85
C ARG A 219 4.14 -17.84 -23.62
N ALA A 220 4.96 -16.82 -23.36
CA ALA A 220 6.28 -16.67 -23.99
C ALA A 220 7.23 -17.82 -23.59
N GLU A 221 7.21 -18.25 -22.34
CA GLU A 221 7.99 -19.37 -21.86
C GLU A 221 7.53 -20.70 -22.48
N GLN A 222 6.20 -20.88 -22.64
CA GLN A 222 5.62 -22.05 -23.33
C GLN A 222 6.05 -22.13 -24.79
N GLY A 223 5.99 -21.01 -25.52
CA GLY A 223 6.41 -20.94 -26.94
C GLY A 223 7.91 -21.21 -27.13
N ALA A 224 8.74 -20.79 -26.19
CA ALA A 224 10.20 -20.94 -26.28
C ALA A 224 10.71 -22.34 -25.91
N SER A 225 9.95 -23.11 -25.08
CA SER A 225 10.37 -24.42 -24.59
C SER A 225 10.03 -25.58 -25.54
N GLY A 226 9.22 -25.36 -26.56
CA GLY A 226 8.88 -26.36 -27.59
C GLY A 226 8.16 -27.61 -27.09
N PHE A 227 7.97 -27.77 -25.78
CA PHE A 227 7.34 -28.92 -25.16
C PHE A 227 6.40 -28.56 -23.99
N ALA A 228 5.21 -29.11 -24.01
CA ALA A 228 4.10 -28.84 -23.09
C ALA A 228 4.33 -29.25 -21.62
N ARG A 229 5.49 -29.79 -21.25
CA ARG A 229 5.80 -30.32 -19.90
C ARG A 229 7.05 -29.74 -19.24
N ASN A 230 7.34 -28.46 -19.49
CA ASN A 230 8.40 -27.82 -18.72
C ASN A 230 7.88 -27.58 -17.27
N PRO A 231 8.51 -28.15 -16.22
CA PRO A 231 8.05 -28.00 -14.82
C PRO A 231 7.92 -26.53 -14.39
N ARG A 232 8.76 -25.64 -14.94
CA ARG A 232 8.70 -24.19 -14.65
C ARG A 232 7.47 -23.53 -15.22
N VAL A 233 7.00 -23.97 -16.40
CA VAL A 233 5.77 -23.46 -17.02
C VAL A 233 4.55 -23.90 -16.21
N LEU A 234 4.53 -25.16 -15.77
CA LEU A 234 3.45 -25.66 -14.91
C LEU A 234 3.37 -24.91 -13.60
N GLU A 235 4.51 -24.72 -12.93
CA GLU A 235 4.59 -23.93 -11.69
C GLU A 235 4.12 -22.49 -11.90
N ALA A 236 4.49 -21.83 -12.99
CA ALA A 236 4.07 -20.47 -13.30
C ALA A 236 2.56 -20.40 -13.61
N GLN A 237 1.98 -21.43 -14.25
CA GLN A 237 0.53 -21.53 -14.46
C GLN A 237 -0.24 -21.71 -13.17
N GLU A 238 0.22 -22.59 -12.28
CA GLU A 238 -0.41 -22.79 -10.96
C GLU A 238 -0.38 -21.51 -10.13
N ARG A 239 0.75 -20.80 -10.13
CA ARG A 239 0.88 -19.49 -9.48
C ARG A 239 -0.06 -18.45 -10.06
N LEU A 240 -0.23 -18.42 -11.38
CA LEU A 240 -1.17 -17.52 -12.05
C LEU A 240 -2.62 -17.83 -11.68
N GLN A 241 -3.01 -19.12 -11.65
CA GLN A 241 -4.34 -19.53 -11.23
C GLN A 241 -4.62 -19.14 -9.78
N GLY A 242 -3.69 -19.41 -8.88
CA GLY A 242 -3.77 -18.99 -7.47
C GLY A 242 -3.90 -17.48 -7.32
N LEU A 243 -3.17 -16.70 -8.12
CA LEU A 243 -3.25 -15.25 -8.16
C LEU A 243 -4.65 -14.76 -8.57
N VAL A 244 -5.21 -15.32 -9.65
CA VAL A 244 -6.54 -14.96 -10.16
C VAL A 244 -7.63 -15.22 -9.12
N MET A 245 -7.55 -16.37 -8.43
CA MET A 245 -8.51 -16.71 -7.36
C MET A 245 -8.43 -15.72 -6.19
N ARG A 246 -7.22 -15.38 -5.74
CA ARG A 246 -7.02 -14.38 -4.66
C ARG A 246 -7.53 -13.01 -5.08
N TYR A 247 -7.31 -12.59 -6.32
CA TYR A 247 -7.81 -11.31 -6.83
C TYR A 247 -9.34 -11.27 -6.88
N ARG A 248 -10.02 -12.39 -7.13
CA ARG A 248 -11.49 -12.47 -7.02
C ARG A 248 -11.95 -12.18 -5.59
N THR A 249 -11.33 -12.84 -4.60
CA THR A 249 -11.63 -12.57 -3.17
C THR A 249 -11.39 -11.11 -2.81
N VAL A 250 -10.27 -10.52 -3.24
CA VAL A 250 -9.95 -9.10 -3.04
C VAL A 250 -11.03 -8.20 -3.63
N HIS A 251 -11.51 -8.48 -4.85
CA HIS A 251 -12.57 -7.67 -5.48
C HIS A 251 -13.90 -7.76 -4.74
N VAL A 252 -14.26 -8.94 -4.24
CA VAL A 252 -15.49 -9.12 -3.43
C VAL A 252 -15.38 -8.33 -2.12
N LEU A 253 -14.25 -8.42 -1.42
CA LEU A 253 -14.03 -7.67 -0.17
C LEU A 253 -14.03 -6.16 -0.38
N SER A 254 -13.40 -5.67 -1.46
CA SER A 254 -13.45 -4.23 -1.79
C SER A 254 -14.88 -3.80 -2.15
N ALA A 255 -15.66 -4.62 -2.85
CA ALA A 255 -17.06 -4.31 -3.12
C ALA A 255 -17.89 -4.25 -1.83
N VAL A 256 -17.66 -5.17 -0.89
CA VAL A 256 -18.27 -5.13 0.45
C VAL A 256 -17.85 -3.86 1.19
N GLY A 257 -16.58 -3.47 1.12
CA GLY A 257 -16.07 -2.24 1.73
C GLY A 257 -16.77 -0.98 1.18
N ILE A 258 -17.00 -0.92 -0.14
CA ILE A 258 -17.72 0.21 -0.77
C ILE A 258 -19.17 0.25 -0.28
N VAL A 259 -19.89 -0.88 -0.31
CA VAL A 259 -21.29 -0.95 0.14
C VAL A 259 -21.42 -0.63 1.63
N ALA A 260 -20.46 -1.11 2.43
CA ALA A 260 -20.39 -0.82 3.87
C ALA A 260 -19.93 0.62 4.17
N GLY A 261 -19.62 1.44 3.17
CA GLY A 261 -19.07 2.78 3.33
C GLY A 261 -19.95 3.76 4.11
N VAL A 262 -21.26 3.49 4.24
CA VAL A 262 -22.17 4.19 5.16
C VAL A 262 -21.77 4.03 6.64
N VAL A 263 -20.97 2.99 6.96
CA VAL A 263 -20.38 2.75 8.27
C VAL A 263 -18.85 2.68 8.09
N PRO A 264 -18.15 3.83 8.05
CA PRO A 264 -16.75 3.90 7.65
C PRO A 264 -15.79 2.96 8.38
N PRO A 265 -15.94 2.66 9.69
CA PRO A 265 -15.09 1.66 10.35
C PRO A 265 -15.24 0.25 9.79
N VAL A 266 -16.44 -0.14 9.33
CA VAL A 266 -16.69 -1.45 8.70
C VAL A 266 -16.04 -1.49 7.31
N ALA A 267 -16.18 -0.40 6.54
CA ALA A 267 -15.50 -0.25 5.26
C ALA A 267 -13.98 -0.32 5.42
N LEU A 268 -13.42 0.35 6.42
CA LEU A 268 -12.01 0.31 6.73
C LEU A 268 -11.52 -1.12 7.01
N ALA A 269 -12.26 -1.88 7.85
CA ALA A 269 -11.92 -3.26 8.17
C ALA A 269 -11.92 -4.16 6.92
N ALA A 270 -12.95 -4.05 6.08
CA ALA A 270 -13.06 -4.81 4.84
C ALA A 270 -11.92 -4.48 3.86
N GLU A 271 -11.59 -3.20 3.68
CA GLU A 271 -10.51 -2.75 2.79
C GLU A 271 -9.13 -3.13 3.35
N LEU A 272 -8.89 -3.06 4.64
CA LEU A 272 -7.63 -3.53 5.23
C LEU A 272 -7.39 -5.00 4.92
N VAL A 273 -8.38 -5.85 5.11
CA VAL A 273 -8.27 -7.28 4.78
C VAL A 273 -8.08 -7.49 3.28
N SER A 274 -8.86 -6.79 2.45
CA SER A 274 -8.76 -6.84 1.00
C SER A 274 -7.35 -6.48 0.51
N GLN A 275 -6.81 -5.36 0.96
CA GLN A 275 -5.51 -4.87 0.52
C GLN A 275 -4.35 -5.70 1.10
N ALA A 276 -4.48 -6.23 2.32
CA ALA A 276 -3.51 -7.16 2.88
C ALA A 276 -3.40 -8.44 2.05
N LEU A 277 -4.54 -9.03 1.64
CA LEU A 277 -4.58 -10.19 0.74
C LEU A 277 -4.01 -9.87 -0.64
N ALA A 278 -4.27 -8.67 -1.17
CA ALA A 278 -3.70 -8.23 -2.45
C ALA A 278 -2.17 -8.11 -2.36
N ARG A 279 -1.64 -7.59 -1.26
CA ARG A 279 -0.19 -7.49 -1.01
C ARG A 279 0.46 -8.85 -0.79
N ASP A 280 -0.17 -9.75 -0.04
CA ASP A 280 0.30 -11.12 0.09
C ASP A 280 0.39 -11.81 -1.28
N ALA A 281 -0.66 -11.68 -2.11
CA ALA A 281 -0.65 -12.20 -3.47
C ALA A 281 0.47 -11.60 -4.34
N PHE A 282 0.74 -10.30 -4.20
CA PHE A 282 1.83 -9.62 -4.90
C PHE A 282 3.20 -10.19 -4.52
N TYR A 283 3.48 -10.37 -3.24
CA TYR A 283 4.78 -10.87 -2.77
C TYR A 283 5.00 -12.35 -3.08
N ARG A 284 3.95 -13.16 -3.09
CA ARG A 284 4.02 -14.57 -3.50
C ARG A 284 4.25 -14.76 -5.00
N LEU A 285 4.01 -13.72 -5.80
CA LEU A 285 4.19 -13.78 -7.24
C LEU A 285 5.68 -13.58 -7.62
N ARG A 286 6.52 -14.57 -7.30
CA ARG A 286 7.93 -14.62 -7.70
C ARG A 286 8.07 -15.43 -8.99
N VAL A 287 7.92 -14.78 -10.13
CA VAL A 287 8.16 -15.40 -11.43
C VAL A 287 9.55 -14.99 -11.93
N THR A 288 10.49 -15.91 -11.86
CA THR A 288 11.81 -15.74 -12.48
C THR A 288 11.79 -16.31 -13.89
N SER A 289 11.73 -15.45 -14.90
CA SER A 289 11.81 -15.85 -16.30
C SER A 289 13.16 -15.40 -16.89
N ARG A 290 13.85 -16.30 -17.57
CA ARG A 290 15.08 -15.96 -18.33
C ARG A 290 14.77 -15.04 -19.52
N TYR A 291 13.55 -15.02 -20.02
CA TYR A 291 13.10 -14.22 -21.16
C TYR A 291 12.58 -12.83 -20.78
N ALA A 292 12.18 -12.61 -19.55
CA ALA A 292 11.73 -11.30 -19.08
C ALA A 292 12.78 -10.20 -19.23
N VAL A 293 14.07 -10.55 -19.20
CA VAL A 293 15.17 -9.62 -19.43
C VAL A 293 15.17 -9.07 -20.88
N ARG A 294 14.61 -9.81 -21.86
CA ARG A 294 14.53 -9.36 -23.25
C ARG A 294 13.33 -8.46 -23.55
N LEU A 295 12.23 -8.58 -22.80
CA LEU A 295 11.03 -7.75 -22.99
C LEU A 295 11.18 -6.31 -22.50
N HIS A 296 12.26 -5.99 -21.77
CA HIS A 296 12.54 -4.64 -21.28
C HIS A 296 13.27 -3.72 -22.26
N ARG A 297 13.52 -4.16 -23.48
CA ARG A 297 14.20 -3.35 -24.51
C ARG A 297 13.26 -2.77 -25.57
N TRP A 298 11.94 -2.76 -25.30
CA TRP A 298 10.91 -2.14 -26.16
C TRP A 298 10.07 -1.13 -25.42
#